data_3112197f7949eb43a4b896dc3f4cf007
#
_entry.id   3112197f7949eb43a4b896dc3f4cf007
#
_cell.length_a   1.000
_cell.length_b   1.000
_cell.length_c   1.000
_cell.angle_alpha   90.00
_cell.angle_beta   90.00
_cell.angle_gamma   90.00
#
_symmetry.space_group_name_H-M   'P 1'
#
loop_
_entity.id
_entity.type
_entity.pdbx_description
1 polymer ?
#
loop_
_entity_poly.entity_id
_entity_poly.type
_entity_poly.pdbx_seq_one_letter_code
_entity_poly.pdbx_strand_id
1 'polypeptide(L)'
;MRALRPLTFPPAGPAMIRRLAIALLFTTALAGPAAAQQADLVFAVTEGVTYQATPKEIRDKFAPIAQVIATATGRRVRTVLVPAYNDLRAGLKTQEFDVAFVHPAHVSMAEIKAGRYRAIAWTQGYTEYTASMLMNPGQPYTAMADLKGHTVVMPDPDSITAWMVRAMFRTEKIPVVEGRGDPVPGTVRIITTRYQDSVPFYLQNDFAQVAITAANAVVKSWTDKGGKVLLRSRPVPIKQFIVSTAMPSAEQQRIRDALVGLRDAKGGPAALETVGYKGFVLPNPEVESAVIAWLGL
;
A
#
# COMPACT_ATOMS: atom_id res chain seq x y z
N MET A 1 -4.07 -88.58 -16.34
CA MET A 1 -3.94 -87.61 -17.38
C MET A 1 -5.27 -87.35 -18.06
N ARG A 2 -6.02 -86.28 -17.70
CA ARG A 2 -7.27 -85.91 -18.37
C ARG A 2 -6.95 -84.70 -19.28
N ALA A 3 -7.13 -84.87 -20.59
CA ALA A 3 -6.95 -83.85 -21.59
C ALA A 3 -8.09 -82.82 -21.47
N LEU A 4 -7.70 -81.54 -21.40
CA LEU A 4 -8.60 -80.39 -21.47
C LEU A 4 -9.00 -80.15 -22.94
N ARG A 5 -10.29 -80.10 -23.23
CA ARG A 5 -10.87 -79.72 -24.52
C ARG A 5 -10.80 -78.20 -24.71
N PRO A 6 -10.43 -77.66 -25.85
CA PRO A 6 -10.48 -76.23 -26.12
C PRO A 6 -11.92 -75.74 -26.32
N LEU A 7 -12.28 -74.63 -25.68
CA LEU A 7 -13.55 -73.90 -25.86
C LEU A 7 -13.45 -73.07 -27.14
N THR A 8 -14.24 -73.39 -28.15
CA THR A 8 -14.42 -72.58 -29.35
C THR A 8 -15.57 -71.60 -29.14
N PHE A 9 -15.28 -70.28 -29.26
CA PHE A 9 -16.27 -69.22 -29.31
C PHE A 9 -16.78 -69.01 -30.74
N PRO A 10 -18.09 -68.80 -30.95
CA PRO A 10 -18.63 -68.49 -32.25
C PRO A 10 -18.22 -67.08 -32.70
N PRO A 11 -18.05 -66.81 -34.01
CA PRO A 11 -17.69 -65.51 -34.50
C PRO A 11 -18.81 -64.47 -34.29
N ALA A 12 -18.47 -63.31 -33.75
CA ALA A 12 -19.39 -62.20 -33.53
C ALA A 12 -19.91 -61.65 -34.87
N GLY A 13 -21.23 -61.75 -35.10
CA GLY A 13 -21.87 -61.23 -36.32
C GLY A 13 -21.83 -59.69 -36.41
N PRO A 14 -21.96 -59.11 -37.62
CA PRO A 14 -21.81 -57.71 -37.89
C PRO A 14 -22.83 -56.76 -37.15
N ALA A 15 -23.89 -57.32 -36.63
CA ALA A 15 -24.90 -56.56 -35.87
C ALA A 15 -24.45 -56.15 -34.44
N MET A 16 -23.44 -56.86 -33.87
CA MET A 16 -22.94 -56.54 -32.51
C MET A 16 -21.94 -55.37 -32.50
N ILE A 17 -21.21 -55.21 -33.60
CA ILE A 17 -20.22 -54.09 -33.77
C ILE A 17 -20.94 -52.75 -33.97
N ARG A 18 -22.12 -52.70 -34.60
CA ARG A 18 -22.90 -51.45 -34.77
C ARG A 18 -23.51 -50.94 -33.48
N ARG A 19 -23.87 -51.79 -32.53
CA ARG A 19 -24.44 -51.37 -31.23
C ARG A 19 -23.37 -50.90 -30.27
N LEU A 20 -22.13 -51.36 -30.35
CA LEU A 20 -21.03 -50.88 -29.53
C LEU A 20 -20.51 -49.48 -30.02
N ALA A 21 -20.54 -49.24 -31.34
CA ALA A 21 -20.10 -47.92 -31.88
C ALA A 21 -21.07 -46.80 -31.56
N ILE A 22 -22.38 -47.06 -31.43
CA ILE A 22 -23.39 -46.04 -31.06
C ILE A 22 -23.35 -45.71 -29.55
N ALA A 23 -22.99 -46.68 -28.70
CA ALA A 23 -22.85 -46.45 -27.27
C ALA A 23 -21.59 -45.61 -26.91
N LEU A 24 -20.54 -45.68 -27.74
CA LEU A 24 -19.30 -44.93 -27.48
C LEU A 24 -19.41 -43.46 -27.92
N LEU A 25 -20.34 -43.11 -28.84
CA LEU A 25 -20.54 -41.75 -29.33
C LEU A 25 -21.42 -40.87 -28.43
N PHE A 26 -22.12 -41.44 -27.45
CA PHE A 26 -22.97 -40.70 -26.52
C PHE A 26 -22.30 -40.33 -25.17
N THR A 27 -21.10 -40.88 -24.88
CA THR A 27 -20.39 -40.61 -23.62
C THR A 27 -19.38 -39.47 -23.68
N THR A 28 -19.13 -38.86 -24.87
CA THR A 28 -18.19 -37.75 -25.01
C THR A 28 -18.81 -36.35 -24.97
N ALA A 29 -20.14 -36.25 -24.81
CA ALA A 29 -20.84 -34.95 -24.88
C ALA A 29 -21.14 -34.27 -23.52
N LEU A 30 -20.60 -34.77 -22.40
CA LEU A 30 -20.86 -34.22 -21.05
C LEU A 30 -19.61 -33.76 -20.29
N ALA A 31 -18.46 -33.68 -20.94
CA ALA A 31 -17.36 -32.90 -20.42
C ALA A 31 -17.59 -31.43 -20.78
N GLY A 32 -18.56 -30.80 -20.10
CA GLY A 32 -18.63 -29.34 -20.06
C GLY A 32 -17.24 -28.84 -19.63
N PRO A 33 -16.77 -27.68 -20.14
CA PRO A 33 -15.51 -27.14 -19.68
C PRO A 33 -15.63 -27.02 -18.15
N ALA A 34 -14.85 -27.82 -17.43
CA ALA A 34 -14.63 -27.58 -15.99
C ALA A 34 -14.15 -26.13 -15.94
N ALA A 35 -15.02 -25.22 -15.53
CA ALA A 35 -14.64 -23.84 -15.29
C ALA A 35 -13.48 -23.91 -14.29
N ALA A 36 -12.27 -23.75 -14.78
CA ALA A 36 -11.09 -23.74 -13.93
C ALA A 36 -11.37 -22.73 -12.84
N GLN A 37 -11.53 -23.20 -11.61
CA GLN A 37 -11.85 -22.35 -10.46
C GLN A 37 -10.70 -21.34 -10.38
N GLN A 38 -10.97 -20.10 -10.74
CA GLN A 38 -9.97 -19.04 -10.78
C GLN A 38 -9.41 -18.88 -9.36
N ALA A 39 -8.10 -18.89 -9.21
CA ALA A 39 -7.43 -18.77 -7.91
C ALA A 39 -7.93 -17.53 -7.14
N ASP A 40 -7.98 -17.62 -5.83
CA ASP A 40 -8.36 -16.50 -4.97
C ASP A 40 -7.45 -15.30 -5.21
N LEU A 41 -8.00 -14.09 -5.19
CA LEU A 41 -7.22 -12.86 -5.17
C LEU A 41 -6.61 -12.63 -3.80
N VAL A 42 -5.34 -12.27 -3.77
CA VAL A 42 -4.66 -11.89 -2.53
C VAL A 42 -4.72 -10.38 -2.37
N PHE A 43 -5.46 -9.93 -1.36
CA PHE A 43 -5.58 -8.52 -1.00
C PHE A 43 -4.74 -8.24 0.25
N ALA A 44 -3.58 -7.60 0.07
CA ALA A 44 -2.72 -7.18 1.18
C ALA A 44 -3.20 -5.84 1.77
N VAL A 45 -3.14 -5.73 3.10
CA VAL A 45 -3.48 -4.50 3.82
C VAL A 45 -2.35 -4.14 4.77
N THR A 46 -1.85 -2.89 4.68
CA THR A 46 -1.00 -2.27 5.69
C THR A 46 -1.55 -0.90 6.09
N GLU A 47 -1.71 -0.67 7.39
CA GLU A 47 -2.19 0.60 7.97
C GLU A 47 -1.07 1.41 8.63
N GLY A 48 0.19 0.98 8.45
CA GLY A 48 1.37 1.61 9.05
C GLY A 48 1.75 1.03 10.42
N VAL A 49 3.03 1.13 10.74
CA VAL A 49 3.62 0.55 11.97
C VAL A 49 3.20 1.26 13.26
N THR A 50 2.60 2.44 13.16
CA THR A 50 2.12 3.23 14.31
C THR A 50 0.64 2.98 14.61
N TYR A 51 -0.06 2.20 13.81
CA TYR A 51 -1.47 1.88 14.00
C TYR A 51 -1.62 0.69 14.95
N GLN A 52 -2.20 0.93 16.13
CA GLN A 52 -2.33 -0.08 17.18
C GLN A 52 -3.67 -0.83 17.08
N ALA A 53 -3.93 -1.49 15.96
CA ALA A 53 -5.09 -2.35 15.81
C ALA A 53 -4.68 -3.81 15.73
N THR A 54 -5.53 -4.68 16.24
CA THR A 54 -5.34 -6.12 16.13
C THR A 54 -5.54 -6.60 14.69
N PRO A 55 -4.95 -7.73 14.29
CA PRO A 55 -5.20 -8.32 12.98
C PRO A 55 -6.69 -8.55 12.67
N LYS A 56 -7.49 -8.84 13.70
CA LYS A 56 -8.95 -9.00 13.53
C LYS A 56 -9.61 -7.68 13.19
N GLU A 57 -9.34 -6.61 13.94
CA GLU A 57 -9.92 -5.29 13.71
C GLU A 57 -9.60 -4.75 12.31
N ILE A 58 -8.37 -4.96 11.82
CA ILE A 58 -8.00 -4.52 10.47
C ILE A 58 -8.73 -5.36 9.41
N ARG A 59 -8.86 -6.68 9.59
CA ARG A 59 -9.65 -7.50 8.67
C ARG A 59 -11.10 -7.08 8.64
N ASP A 60 -11.72 -6.86 9.81
CA ASP A 60 -13.12 -6.43 9.91
C ASP A 60 -13.31 -5.06 9.25
N LYS A 61 -12.40 -4.13 9.49
CA LYS A 61 -12.37 -2.81 8.86
C LYS A 61 -12.34 -2.88 7.33
N PHE A 62 -11.51 -3.75 6.76
CA PHE A 62 -11.34 -3.85 5.32
C PHE A 62 -12.22 -4.91 4.65
N ALA A 63 -13.03 -5.66 5.42
CA ALA A 63 -13.95 -6.66 4.87
C ALA A 63 -14.91 -6.08 3.81
N PRO A 64 -15.52 -4.89 3.99
CA PRO A 64 -16.36 -4.29 2.94
C PRO A 64 -15.59 -3.99 1.65
N ILE A 65 -14.33 -3.56 1.74
CA ILE A 65 -13.47 -3.30 0.57
C ILE A 65 -13.12 -4.62 -0.14
N ALA A 66 -12.78 -5.67 0.62
CA ALA A 66 -12.57 -7.01 0.04
C ALA A 66 -13.80 -7.50 -0.72
N GLN A 67 -15.01 -7.24 -0.19
CA GLN A 67 -16.27 -7.57 -0.87
C GLN A 67 -16.48 -6.75 -2.15
N VAL A 68 -16.11 -5.46 -2.17
CA VAL A 68 -16.13 -4.61 -3.37
C VAL A 68 -15.22 -5.20 -4.46
N ILE A 69 -13.98 -5.58 -4.09
CA ILE A 69 -13.02 -6.19 -5.01
C ILE A 69 -13.55 -7.53 -5.53
N ALA A 70 -14.11 -8.38 -4.64
CA ALA A 70 -14.69 -9.66 -5.01
C ALA A 70 -15.84 -9.50 -6.02
N THR A 71 -16.75 -8.54 -5.77
CA THR A 71 -17.87 -8.24 -6.66
C THR A 71 -17.39 -7.73 -8.02
N ALA A 72 -16.39 -6.83 -8.04
CA ALA A 72 -15.86 -6.26 -9.28
C ALA A 72 -15.15 -7.30 -10.16
N THR A 73 -14.58 -8.35 -9.56
CA THR A 73 -13.79 -9.35 -10.28
C THR A 73 -14.52 -10.68 -10.49
N GLY A 74 -15.57 -10.96 -9.70
CA GLY A 74 -16.22 -12.27 -9.66
C GLY A 74 -15.38 -13.36 -8.98
N ARG A 75 -14.29 -12.98 -8.27
CA ARG A 75 -13.33 -13.89 -7.63
C ARG A 75 -13.44 -13.80 -6.11
N ARG A 76 -13.11 -14.88 -5.40
CA ARG A 76 -12.93 -14.81 -3.96
C ARG A 76 -11.70 -13.97 -3.62
N VAL A 77 -11.76 -13.23 -2.52
CA VAL A 77 -10.67 -12.37 -2.04
C VAL A 77 -10.19 -12.87 -0.68
N ARG A 78 -8.91 -13.17 -0.59
CA ARG A 78 -8.23 -13.51 0.66
C ARG A 78 -7.47 -12.28 1.16
N THR A 79 -7.93 -11.68 2.24
CA THR A 79 -7.26 -10.53 2.87
C THR A 79 -6.09 -11.00 3.72
N VAL A 80 -4.91 -10.44 3.45
CA VAL A 80 -3.66 -10.67 4.17
C VAL A 80 -3.21 -9.38 4.84
N LEU A 81 -2.95 -9.45 6.13
CA LEU A 81 -2.42 -8.33 6.88
C LEU A 81 -0.91 -8.36 6.86
N VAL A 82 -0.28 -7.25 6.46
CA VAL A 82 1.17 -7.11 6.37
C VAL A 82 1.62 -5.91 7.21
N PRO A 83 1.87 -6.09 8.52
CA PRO A 83 2.16 -4.98 9.42
C PRO A 83 3.58 -4.41 9.25
N ALA A 84 4.55 -5.21 8.83
CA ALA A 84 5.94 -4.77 8.67
C ALA A 84 6.21 -4.30 7.25
N TYR A 85 6.84 -3.12 7.11
CA TYR A 85 7.16 -2.57 5.80
C TYR A 85 8.14 -3.43 4.99
N ASN A 86 9.09 -4.09 5.66
CA ASN A 86 10.03 -4.97 4.96
C ASN A 86 9.34 -6.18 4.35
N ASP A 87 8.38 -6.78 5.06
CA ASP A 87 7.58 -7.90 4.55
C ASP A 87 6.70 -7.45 3.38
N LEU A 88 6.09 -6.25 3.51
CA LEU A 88 5.33 -5.67 2.41
C LEU A 88 6.21 -5.44 1.17
N ARG A 89 7.39 -4.82 1.32
CA ARG A 89 8.33 -4.61 0.21
C ARG A 89 8.75 -5.93 -0.45
N ALA A 90 9.01 -6.96 0.37
CA ALA A 90 9.38 -8.29 -0.13
C ALA A 90 8.26 -8.91 -0.97
N GLY A 91 7.03 -8.95 -0.45
CA GLY A 91 5.87 -9.48 -1.16
C GLY A 91 5.50 -8.68 -2.40
N LEU A 92 5.62 -7.35 -2.36
CA LEU A 92 5.42 -6.51 -3.54
C LEU A 92 6.48 -6.77 -4.63
N LYS A 93 7.74 -6.95 -4.26
CA LYS A 93 8.82 -7.23 -5.19
C LYS A 93 8.62 -8.55 -5.95
N THR A 94 8.05 -9.55 -5.29
CA THR A 94 7.73 -10.86 -5.87
C THR A 94 6.33 -10.94 -6.48
N GLN A 95 5.56 -9.85 -6.43
CA GLN A 95 4.15 -9.79 -6.86
C GLN A 95 3.26 -10.84 -6.18
N GLU A 96 3.51 -11.10 -4.89
CA GLU A 96 2.72 -12.02 -4.06
C GLU A 96 1.26 -11.56 -3.89
N PHE A 97 1.02 -10.25 -4.01
CA PHE A 97 -0.28 -9.63 -3.80
C PHE A 97 -0.88 -9.17 -5.12
N ASP A 98 -2.13 -9.53 -5.37
CA ASP A 98 -2.88 -9.06 -6.56
C ASP A 98 -3.31 -7.60 -6.39
N VAL A 99 -3.80 -7.26 -5.19
CA VAL A 99 -4.22 -5.92 -4.78
C VAL A 99 -3.60 -5.60 -3.43
N ALA A 100 -3.18 -4.36 -3.21
CA ALA A 100 -2.76 -3.94 -1.88
C ALA A 100 -3.32 -2.55 -1.53
N PHE A 101 -3.76 -2.40 -0.28
CA PHE A 101 -3.92 -1.09 0.38
C PHE A 101 -2.64 -0.77 1.14
N VAL A 102 -2.00 0.32 0.76
CA VAL A 102 -0.69 0.70 1.29
C VAL A 102 -0.76 2.04 2.01
N HIS A 103 -0.51 2.00 3.30
CA HIS A 103 -0.27 3.16 4.15
C HIS A 103 0.97 2.92 5.02
N PRO A 104 2.00 3.73 4.86
CA PRO A 104 2.17 4.89 3.98
C PRO A 104 2.58 4.50 2.54
N ALA A 105 2.11 5.27 1.58
CA ALA A 105 2.22 4.97 0.15
C ALA A 105 3.67 4.79 -0.37
N HIS A 106 4.67 5.48 0.21
CA HIS A 106 6.06 5.40 -0.22
C HIS A 106 6.63 3.96 -0.21
N VAL A 107 6.10 3.08 0.65
CA VAL A 107 6.54 1.69 0.77
C VAL A 107 6.36 0.91 -0.55
N SER A 108 5.37 1.28 -1.36
CA SER A 108 5.10 0.63 -2.66
C SER A 108 5.64 1.40 -3.87
N MET A 109 6.13 2.63 -3.70
CA MET A 109 6.50 3.50 -4.83
C MET A 109 7.67 2.97 -5.65
N ALA A 110 8.62 2.26 -5.05
CA ALA A 110 9.71 1.60 -5.78
C ALA A 110 9.17 0.53 -6.76
N GLU A 111 8.13 -0.20 -6.36
CA GLU A 111 7.52 -1.25 -7.17
C GLU A 111 6.60 -0.68 -8.25
N ILE A 112 6.01 0.50 -8.00
CA ILE A 112 5.28 1.28 -9.02
C ILE A 112 6.27 1.79 -10.08
N LYS A 113 7.39 2.40 -9.66
CA LYS A 113 8.46 2.84 -10.57
C LYS A 113 9.02 1.70 -11.42
N ALA A 114 9.16 0.52 -10.83
CA ALA A 114 9.63 -0.67 -11.52
C ALA A 114 8.58 -1.32 -12.46
N GLY A 115 7.34 -0.77 -12.51
CA GLY A 115 6.27 -1.28 -13.35
C GLY A 115 5.64 -2.58 -12.89
N ARG A 116 5.95 -3.08 -11.67
CA ARG A 116 5.35 -4.30 -11.11
C ARG A 116 3.96 -4.05 -10.53
N TYR A 117 3.70 -2.84 -10.08
CA TYR A 117 2.40 -2.41 -9.59
C TYR A 117 1.99 -1.10 -10.24
N ARG A 118 0.70 -0.79 -10.12
CA ARG A 118 0.10 0.48 -10.54
C ARG A 118 -0.82 0.98 -9.43
N ALA A 119 -0.74 2.27 -9.08
CA ALA A 119 -1.75 2.89 -8.24
C ALA A 119 -3.06 3.02 -9.03
N ILE A 120 -4.17 2.61 -8.40
CA ILE A 120 -5.50 2.64 -9.00
C ILE A 120 -6.47 3.56 -8.26
N ALA A 121 -6.21 3.84 -6.99
CA ALA A 121 -7.01 4.78 -6.22
C ALA A 121 -6.19 5.39 -5.07
N TRP A 122 -6.34 6.69 -4.84
CA TRP A 122 -5.88 7.39 -3.66
C TRP A 122 -7.04 7.63 -2.69
N THR A 123 -6.76 7.60 -1.39
CA THR A 123 -7.79 7.88 -0.38
C THR A 123 -8.06 9.36 -0.30
N GLN A 124 -9.29 9.76 -0.46
CA GLN A 124 -9.73 11.15 -0.38
C GLN A 124 -9.44 11.76 1.00
N GLY A 125 -8.86 12.97 1.02
CA GLY A 125 -8.40 13.63 2.24
C GLY A 125 -7.02 13.20 2.74
N TYR A 126 -6.35 12.29 1.98
CA TYR A 126 -4.99 11.83 2.26
C TYR A 126 -4.04 12.03 1.07
N THR A 127 -4.39 12.94 0.15
CA THR A 127 -3.62 13.26 -1.05
C THR A 127 -2.62 14.39 -0.83
N GLU A 128 -2.77 15.16 0.24
CA GLU A 128 -1.99 16.36 0.53
C GLU A 128 -1.31 16.31 1.90
N TYR A 129 -0.67 15.19 2.19
CA TYR A 129 0.06 15.02 3.44
C TYR A 129 1.37 15.81 3.38
N THR A 130 1.62 16.64 4.39
CA THR A 130 2.80 17.52 4.47
C THR A 130 3.54 17.35 5.79
N ALA A 131 4.88 17.36 5.72
CA ALA A 131 5.73 17.47 6.90
C ALA A 131 5.90 18.96 7.27
N SER A 132 5.84 19.25 8.57
CA SER A 132 6.06 20.60 9.13
C SER A 132 7.31 20.60 9.99
N MET A 133 8.16 21.61 9.80
CA MET A 133 9.33 21.88 10.64
C MET A 133 8.93 22.86 11.74
N LEU A 134 8.86 22.38 12.98
CA LEU A 134 8.49 23.15 14.16
C LEU A 134 9.74 23.70 14.84
N MET A 135 9.67 24.91 15.38
CA MET A 135 10.73 25.55 16.17
C MET A 135 10.15 26.32 17.36
N ASN A 136 10.99 26.58 18.35
CA ASN A 136 10.67 27.44 19.47
C ASN A 136 10.47 28.88 19.00
N PRO A 137 9.65 29.69 19.73
CA PRO A 137 9.55 31.11 19.47
C PRO A 137 10.91 31.79 19.72
N GLY A 138 11.20 32.85 18.96
CA GLY A 138 12.43 33.62 19.12
C GLY A 138 13.66 33.04 18.39
N GLN A 139 13.58 31.86 17.83
CA GLN A 139 14.67 31.30 17.00
C GLN A 139 14.85 32.14 15.72
N PRO A 140 16.12 32.36 15.29
CA PRO A 140 16.43 33.24 14.15
C PRO A 140 16.28 32.57 12.78
N TYR A 141 15.87 31.29 12.74
CA TYR A 141 15.80 30.52 11.51
C TYR A 141 14.68 31.01 10.59
N THR A 142 14.99 31.21 9.34
CA THR A 142 14.07 31.64 8.27
C THR A 142 14.07 30.70 7.08
N ALA A 143 15.14 29.90 6.92
CA ALA A 143 15.32 28.95 5.83
C ALA A 143 15.99 27.67 6.32
N MET A 144 15.95 26.63 5.49
CA MET A 144 16.62 25.36 5.81
C MET A 144 18.15 25.52 5.90
N ALA A 145 18.73 26.46 5.18
CA ALA A 145 20.17 26.72 5.22
C ALA A 145 20.66 27.15 6.61
N ASP A 146 19.80 27.82 7.39
CA ASP A 146 20.08 28.26 8.75
C ASP A 146 20.24 27.11 9.74
N LEU A 147 19.82 25.91 9.35
CA LEU A 147 19.91 24.71 10.18
C LEU A 147 21.28 24.03 10.15
N LYS A 148 22.23 24.51 9.34
CA LYS A 148 23.60 23.97 9.32
C LYS A 148 24.29 24.20 10.67
N GLY A 149 24.89 23.15 11.21
CA GLY A 149 25.45 23.17 12.56
C GLY A 149 24.44 22.93 13.68
N HIS A 150 23.20 22.58 13.33
CA HIS A 150 22.12 22.35 14.30
C HIS A 150 21.58 20.92 14.22
N THR A 151 20.84 20.54 15.26
CA THR A 151 20.16 19.25 15.36
C THR A 151 18.69 19.39 15.00
N VAL A 152 18.22 18.49 14.17
CA VAL A 152 16.81 18.32 13.78
C VAL A 152 16.33 16.96 14.25
N VAL A 153 15.15 16.89 14.88
CA VAL A 153 14.51 15.62 15.21
C VAL A 153 13.38 15.31 14.24
N MET A 154 13.33 14.08 13.77
CA MET A 154 12.24 13.59 12.93
C MET A 154 11.68 12.27 13.49
N PRO A 155 10.49 11.83 13.02
CA PRO A 155 9.93 10.52 13.40
C PRO A 155 10.80 9.35 12.91
N ASP A 156 10.27 8.13 13.10
CA ASP A 156 10.88 6.88 12.65
C ASP A 156 11.54 7.02 11.27
N PRO A 157 12.78 6.56 11.10
CA PRO A 157 13.57 6.75 9.89
C PRO A 157 12.96 6.11 8.62
N ASP A 158 12.08 5.13 8.78
CA ASP A 158 11.35 4.50 7.65
C ASP A 158 9.94 5.10 7.47
N SER A 159 9.58 6.15 8.22
CA SER A 159 8.31 6.86 8.02
C SER A 159 8.34 7.71 6.75
N ILE A 160 7.15 7.91 6.13
CA ILE A 160 7.02 8.83 5.00
C ILE A 160 7.51 10.25 5.34
N THR A 161 7.30 10.71 6.58
CA THR A 161 7.77 12.01 7.06
C THR A 161 9.29 12.11 6.99
N ALA A 162 10.01 11.06 7.41
CA ALA A 162 11.48 11.02 7.34
C ALA A 162 11.98 11.03 5.89
N TRP A 163 11.32 10.29 4.99
CA TRP A 163 11.63 10.32 3.56
C TRP A 163 11.43 11.71 2.95
N MET A 164 10.32 12.38 3.31
CA MET A 164 10.06 13.76 2.87
C MET A 164 11.13 14.74 3.36
N VAL A 165 11.56 14.63 4.60
CA VAL A 165 12.61 15.47 5.19
C VAL A 165 13.95 15.29 4.47
N ARG A 166 14.35 14.03 4.25
CA ARG A 166 15.57 13.73 3.48
C ARG A 166 15.48 14.31 2.05
N ALA A 167 14.31 14.23 1.43
CA ALA A 167 14.06 14.82 0.13
C ALA A 167 14.18 16.36 0.15
N MET A 168 13.66 17.03 1.20
CA MET A 168 13.81 18.48 1.36
C MET A 168 15.29 18.89 1.47
N PHE A 169 16.07 18.27 2.37
CA PHE A 169 17.49 18.56 2.52
C PHE A 169 18.28 18.27 1.24
N ARG A 170 17.97 17.18 0.54
CA ARG A 170 18.60 16.85 -0.75
C ARG A 170 18.28 17.88 -1.82
N THR A 171 17.04 18.36 -1.90
CA THR A 171 16.63 19.41 -2.86
C THR A 171 17.40 20.71 -2.64
N GLU A 172 17.57 21.09 -1.37
CA GLU A 172 18.33 22.30 -0.98
C GLU A 172 19.87 22.08 -0.97
N LYS A 173 20.34 20.89 -1.33
CA LYS A 173 21.76 20.49 -1.32
C LYS A 173 22.43 20.73 0.05
N ILE A 174 21.68 20.51 1.13
CA ILE A 174 22.18 20.64 2.50
C ILE A 174 22.63 19.25 2.96
N PRO A 175 23.92 19.07 3.29
CA PRO A 175 24.43 17.81 3.81
C PRO A 175 23.81 17.48 5.17
N VAL A 176 23.47 16.20 5.37
CA VAL A 176 22.91 15.71 6.62
C VAL A 176 23.78 14.59 7.19
N VAL A 177 23.84 14.49 8.53
CA VAL A 177 24.46 13.39 9.26
C VAL A 177 23.43 12.81 10.18
N GLU A 178 23.06 11.55 9.98
CA GLU A 178 22.06 10.88 10.81
C GLU A 178 22.72 10.17 12.01
N GLY A 179 22.00 10.18 13.13
CA GLY A 179 22.42 9.52 14.37
C GLY A 179 22.79 10.48 15.49
N ARG A 180 23.21 9.91 16.64
CA ARG A 180 23.59 10.66 17.84
C ARG A 180 24.97 11.32 17.69
N GLY A 181 25.25 12.31 18.54
CA GLY A 181 26.51 13.06 18.62
C GLY A 181 26.30 14.54 18.38
N ASP A 182 27.39 15.30 18.42
CA ASP A 182 27.34 16.74 18.23
C ASP A 182 27.10 17.11 16.76
N PRO A 183 26.45 18.26 16.48
CA PRO A 183 26.32 18.77 15.13
C PRO A 183 27.69 19.00 14.48
N VAL A 184 27.82 18.62 13.21
CA VAL A 184 29.03 18.85 12.42
C VAL A 184 28.88 20.17 11.66
N PRO A 185 29.83 21.10 11.74
CA PRO A 185 29.78 22.37 11.01
C PRO A 185 29.49 22.17 9.52
N GLY A 186 28.59 22.98 8.96
CA GLY A 186 28.17 22.91 7.56
C GLY A 186 27.17 21.80 7.24
N THR A 187 26.85 20.91 8.17
CA THR A 187 25.83 19.84 8.01
C THR A 187 24.67 20.04 8.98
N VAL A 188 23.56 19.36 8.74
CA VAL A 188 22.45 19.25 9.70
C VAL A 188 22.52 17.87 10.33
N ARG A 189 22.50 17.81 11.67
CA ARG A 189 22.37 16.55 12.38
C ARG A 189 20.92 16.15 12.47
N ILE A 190 20.63 14.93 12.07
CA ILE A 190 19.27 14.35 12.17
C ILE A 190 19.28 13.28 13.25
N ILE A 191 18.44 13.44 14.27
CA ILE A 191 18.11 12.41 15.25
C ILE A 191 16.69 11.94 15.04
N THR A 192 16.36 10.74 15.47
CA THR A 192 15.05 10.13 15.25
C THR A 192 14.38 9.76 16.57
N THR A 193 13.05 9.84 16.58
CA THR A 193 12.19 9.31 17.61
C THR A 193 11.15 8.39 17.01
N ARG A 194 10.58 7.47 17.79
CA ARG A 194 9.63 6.49 17.26
C ARG A 194 8.31 7.12 16.77
N TYR A 195 7.81 8.13 17.49
CA TYR A 195 6.48 8.68 17.26
C TYR A 195 6.52 10.17 16.93
N GLN A 196 5.60 10.59 16.07
CA GLN A 196 5.46 12.00 15.67
C GLN A 196 5.06 12.89 16.87
N ASP A 197 4.30 12.36 17.80
CA ASP A 197 3.82 13.09 18.97
C ASP A 197 4.93 13.35 20.00
N SER A 198 6.05 12.65 19.91
CA SER A 198 7.19 12.84 20.80
C SER A 198 8.14 13.96 20.37
N VAL A 199 8.03 14.47 19.13
CA VAL A 199 9.00 15.46 18.61
C VAL A 199 8.96 16.80 19.36
N PRO A 200 7.84 17.32 19.89
CA PRO A 200 7.83 18.55 20.68
C PRO A 200 8.68 18.48 21.95
N PHE A 201 8.79 17.28 22.57
CA PHE A 201 9.63 17.07 23.75
C PHE A 201 11.10 17.43 23.49
N TYR A 202 11.60 17.17 22.30
CA TYR A 202 12.98 17.49 21.94
C TYR A 202 13.24 18.99 21.81
N LEU A 203 12.22 19.76 21.36
CA LEU A 203 12.29 21.22 21.33
C LEU A 203 12.21 21.82 22.74
N GLN A 204 11.31 21.28 23.58
CA GLN A 204 11.09 21.77 24.95
C GLN A 204 12.31 21.56 25.87
N ASN A 205 13.15 20.58 25.54
CA ASN A 205 14.34 20.23 26.32
C ASN A 205 15.65 20.58 25.60
N ASP A 206 15.61 21.39 24.54
CA ASP A 206 16.74 21.85 23.75
C ASP A 206 17.62 20.72 23.17
N PHE A 207 17.06 19.50 23.03
CA PHE A 207 17.73 18.36 22.38
C PHE A 207 17.79 18.50 20.86
N ALA A 208 16.96 19.34 20.28
CA ALA A 208 16.96 19.70 18.89
C ALA A 208 16.45 21.15 18.71
N GLN A 209 16.93 21.84 17.68
CA GLN A 209 16.50 23.18 17.33
C GLN A 209 15.27 23.20 16.47
N VAL A 210 15.06 22.14 15.70
CA VAL A 210 13.87 21.95 14.85
C VAL A 210 13.32 20.54 15.04
N ALA A 211 12.02 20.42 15.16
CA ALA A 211 11.32 19.14 15.24
C ALA A 211 10.35 18.97 14.06
N ILE A 212 10.33 17.79 13.47
CA ILE A 212 9.55 17.52 12.29
C ILE A 212 8.42 16.57 12.58
N THR A 213 7.23 16.96 12.19
CA THR A 213 6.02 16.14 12.27
C THR A 213 5.11 16.38 11.08
N ALA A 214 4.28 15.40 10.76
CA ALA A 214 3.17 15.57 9.84
C ALA A 214 1.81 15.35 10.54
N ALA A 215 1.82 15.23 11.87
CA ALA A 215 0.61 15.15 12.68
C ALA A 215 0.01 16.55 12.90
N ASN A 216 -1.08 16.87 12.21
CA ASN A 216 -1.73 18.17 12.28
C ASN A 216 -2.11 18.58 13.73
N ALA A 217 -2.50 17.62 14.56
CA ALA A 217 -2.80 17.87 15.97
C ALA A 217 -1.58 18.37 16.74
N VAL A 218 -0.40 17.79 16.45
CA VAL A 218 0.89 18.21 17.05
C VAL A 218 1.25 19.62 16.59
N VAL A 219 1.15 19.89 15.27
CA VAL A 219 1.40 21.22 14.70
C VAL A 219 0.49 22.26 15.36
N LYS A 220 -0.82 21.97 15.41
CA LYS A 220 -1.80 22.88 16.04
C LYS A 220 -1.47 23.13 17.50
N SER A 221 -1.28 22.08 18.28
CA SER A 221 -0.96 22.21 19.72
C SER A 221 0.32 23.00 19.96
N TRP A 222 1.32 22.88 19.06
CA TRP A 222 2.57 23.61 19.13
C TRP A 222 2.37 25.10 18.86
N THR A 223 1.63 25.44 17.79
CA THR A 223 1.38 26.84 17.42
C THR A 223 0.44 27.54 18.40
N ASP A 224 -0.55 26.85 18.96
CA ASP A 224 -1.42 27.40 20.02
C ASP A 224 -0.65 27.82 21.28
N LYS A 225 0.51 27.21 21.52
CA LYS A 225 1.43 27.56 22.63
C LYS A 225 2.50 28.59 22.25
N GLY A 226 2.38 29.24 21.09
CA GLY A 226 3.30 30.26 20.62
C GLY A 226 4.51 29.74 19.83
N GLY A 227 4.63 28.43 19.65
CA GLY A 227 5.62 27.84 18.77
C GLY A 227 5.39 28.20 17.30
N LYS A 228 6.41 28.04 16.47
CA LYS A 228 6.36 28.44 15.07
C LYS A 228 6.59 27.26 14.13
N VAL A 229 6.07 27.39 12.90
CA VAL A 229 6.39 26.51 11.78
C VAL A 229 7.39 27.25 10.89
N LEU A 230 8.60 26.72 10.77
CA LEU A 230 9.63 27.27 9.90
C LEU A 230 9.26 27.07 8.43
N LEU A 231 9.01 25.81 8.05
CA LEU A 231 8.68 25.41 6.68
C LEU A 231 7.73 24.21 6.66
N ARG A 232 7.09 24.01 5.52
CA ARG A 232 6.34 22.80 5.20
C ARG A 232 6.90 22.15 3.94
N SER A 233 6.85 20.84 3.88
CA SER A 233 7.17 20.11 2.65
C SER A 233 6.13 20.35 1.56
N ARG A 234 6.47 19.96 0.33
CA ARG A 234 5.44 19.74 -0.68
C ARG A 234 4.47 18.62 -0.22
N PRO A 235 3.21 18.62 -0.68
CA PRO A 235 2.26 17.58 -0.36
C PRO A 235 2.58 16.26 -1.08
N VAL A 236 2.22 15.14 -0.45
CA VAL A 236 2.30 13.80 -1.03
C VAL A 236 1.05 12.98 -0.69
N PRO A 237 0.58 12.10 -1.57
CA PRO A 237 -0.43 11.11 -1.22
C PRO A 237 0.18 10.06 -0.28
N ILE A 238 -0.56 9.67 0.78
CA ILE A 238 -0.03 8.72 1.77
C ILE A 238 -0.82 7.43 1.90
N LYS A 239 -2.02 7.34 1.32
CA LYS A 239 -2.86 6.14 1.36
C LYS A 239 -3.34 5.81 -0.04
N GLN A 240 -3.03 4.61 -0.50
CA GLN A 240 -3.35 4.20 -1.86
C GLN A 240 -3.70 2.73 -1.99
N PHE A 241 -4.51 2.43 -3.01
CA PHE A 241 -4.67 1.09 -3.55
C PHE A 241 -3.79 0.92 -4.78
N ILE A 242 -3.09 -0.19 -4.81
CA ILE A 242 -2.27 -0.61 -5.94
C ILE A 242 -2.71 -2.01 -6.40
N VAL A 243 -2.51 -2.30 -7.69
CA VAL A 243 -2.74 -3.62 -8.27
C VAL A 243 -1.50 -4.11 -8.97
N SER A 244 -1.28 -5.43 -8.96
CA SER A 244 -0.23 -6.07 -9.71
C SER A 244 -0.45 -5.87 -11.21
N THR A 245 0.59 -5.52 -11.96
CA THR A 245 0.54 -5.40 -13.42
C THR A 245 0.45 -6.76 -14.12
N ALA A 246 0.68 -7.87 -13.40
CA ALA A 246 0.43 -9.22 -13.89
C ALA A 246 -1.08 -9.53 -13.97
N MET A 247 -1.92 -8.81 -13.24
CA MET A 247 -3.38 -8.94 -13.34
C MET A 247 -3.87 -8.44 -14.70
N PRO A 248 -4.87 -9.11 -15.34
CA PRO A 248 -5.47 -8.61 -16.58
C PRO A 248 -5.96 -7.17 -16.45
N SER A 249 -5.65 -6.32 -17.44
CA SER A 249 -5.98 -4.89 -17.39
C SER A 249 -7.48 -4.60 -17.23
N ALA A 250 -8.33 -5.45 -17.77
CA ALA A 250 -9.79 -5.35 -17.58
C ALA A 250 -10.20 -5.58 -16.09
N GLU A 251 -9.51 -6.46 -15.36
CA GLU A 251 -9.74 -6.65 -13.92
C GLU A 251 -9.24 -5.47 -13.12
N GLN A 252 -8.02 -4.98 -13.42
CA GLN A 252 -7.46 -3.78 -12.80
C GLN A 252 -8.45 -2.60 -12.94
N GLN A 253 -9.03 -2.44 -14.14
CA GLN A 253 -9.98 -1.36 -14.42
C GLN A 253 -11.28 -1.52 -13.63
N ARG A 254 -11.84 -2.73 -13.55
CA ARG A 254 -13.06 -2.99 -12.77
C ARG A 254 -12.86 -2.69 -11.29
N ILE A 255 -11.71 -3.10 -10.71
CA ILE A 255 -11.39 -2.80 -9.31
C ILE A 255 -11.27 -1.29 -9.09
N ARG A 256 -10.53 -0.59 -9.97
CA ARG A 256 -10.40 0.87 -9.92
C ARG A 256 -11.75 1.55 -9.93
N ASP A 257 -12.61 1.22 -10.91
CA ASP A 257 -13.89 1.87 -11.11
C ASP A 257 -14.83 1.59 -9.93
N ALA A 258 -14.79 0.37 -9.37
CA ALA A 258 -15.56 0.00 -8.18
C ALA A 258 -15.11 0.77 -6.92
N LEU A 259 -13.81 0.99 -6.74
CA LEU A 259 -13.28 1.76 -5.61
C LEU A 259 -13.61 3.25 -5.75
N VAL A 260 -13.34 3.84 -6.92
CA VAL A 260 -13.56 5.27 -7.15
C VAL A 260 -15.05 5.63 -7.13
N GLY A 261 -15.91 4.76 -7.69
CA GLY A 261 -17.36 4.91 -7.68
C GLY A 261 -18.04 4.47 -6.38
N LEU A 262 -17.28 4.00 -5.37
CA LEU A 262 -17.86 3.37 -4.19
C LEU A 262 -18.82 4.26 -3.42
N ARG A 263 -18.58 5.56 -3.38
CA ARG A 263 -19.48 6.52 -2.68
C ARG A 263 -20.91 6.49 -3.21
N ASP A 264 -21.06 6.33 -4.52
CA ASP A 264 -22.36 6.41 -5.22
C ASP A 264 -22.97 5.01 -5.42
N ALA A 265 -22.23 3.95 -5.05
CA ALA A 265 -22.69 2.58 -5.17
C ALA A 265 -23.65 2.21 -4.03
N LYS A 266 -24.58 1.29 -4.31
CA LYS A 266 -25.48 0.74 -3.29
C LYS A 266 -24.65 0.07 -2.17
N GLY A 267 -24.84 0.52 -0.93
CA GLY A 267 -24.08 0.07 0.25
C GLY A 267 -22.67 0.67 0.35
N GLY A 268 -22.23 1.47 -0.62
CA GLY A 268 -20.93 2.13 -0.64
C GLY A 268 -20.69 3.09 0.52
N PRO A 269 -21.63 3.98 0.87
CA PRO A 269 -21.49 4.86 2.03
C PRO A 269 -21.22 4.09 3.33
N ALA A 270 -21.95 2.99 3.59
CA ALA A 270 -21.74 2.15 4.77
C ALA A 270 -20.35 1.45 4.75
N ALA A 271 -19.89 1.00 3.58
CA ALA A 271 -18.56 0.44 3.42
C ALA A 271 -17.46 1.50 3.71
N LEU A 272 -17.64 2.72 3.23
CA LEU A 272 -16.72 3.84 3.48
C LEU A 272 -16.71 4.26 4.96
N GLU A 273 -17.87 4.27 5.62
CA GLU A 273 -17.97 4.52 7.06
C GLU A 273 -17.20 3.45 7.86
N THR A 274 -17.36 2.17 7.52
CA THR A 274 -16.65 1.06 8.18
C THR A 274 -15.13 1.20 8.07
N VAL A 275 -14.60 1.58 6.91
CA VAL A 275 -13.15 1.79 6.74
C VAL A 275 -12.68 3.15 7.25
N GLY A 276 -13.59 4.06 7.60
CA GLY A 276 -13.28 5.40 8.09
C GLY A 276 -12.73 6.35 7.02
N TYR A 277 -13.16 6.19 5.77
CA TYR A 277 -12.73 7.04 4.64
C TYR A 277 -13.90 7.75 3.96
N LYS A 278 -13.63 8.94 3.42
CA LYS A 278 -14.64 9.74 2.70
C LYS A 278 -14.90 9.23 1.27
N GLY A 279 -13.99 8.44 0.72
CA GLY A 279 -14.03 7.95 -0.65
C GLY A 279 -12.64 7.76 -1.21
N PHE A 280 -12.59 7.41 -2.49
CA PHE A 280 -11.36 7.21 -3.24
C PHE A 280 -11.40 8.04 -4.51
N VAL A 281 -10.23 8.51 -4.96
CA VAL A 281 -10.07 9.34 -6.16
C VAL A 281 -9.03 8.70 -7.08
N LEU A 282 -9.12 9.03 -8.37
CA LEU A 282 -8.12 8.56 -9.33
C LEU A 282 -6.74 9.15 -8.98
N PRO A 283 -5.67 8.35 -9.05
CA PRO A 283 -4.32 8.86 -8.96
C PRO A 283 -4.02 9.80 -10.13
N ASN A 284 -3.24 10.86 -9.85
CA ASN A 284 -2.65 11.69 -10.89
C ASN A 284 -1.25 11.14 -11.20
N PRO A 285 -1.00 10.59 -12.41
CA PRO A 285 0.27 9.96 -12.75
C PRO A 285 1.47 10.93 -12.74
N GLU A 286 1.25 12.21 -13.07
CA GLU A 286 2.29 13.23 -13.05
C GLU A 286 2.72 13.55 -11.61
N VAL A 287 1.74 13.70 -10.70
CA VAL A 287 1.99 13.91 -9.27
C VAL A 287 2.69 12.68 -8.69
N GLU A 288 2.24 11.47 -9.00
CA GLU A 288 2.86 10.23 -8.54
C GLU A 288 4.32 10.14 -8.97
N SER A 289 4.61 10.32 -10.26
CA SER A 289 5.97 10.30 -10.81
C SER A 289 6.86 11.37 -10.19
N ALA A 290 6.34 12.58 -10.01
CA ALA A 290 7.06 13.69 -9.39
C ALA A 290 7.37 13.42 -7.91
N VAL A 291 6.46 12.77 -7.17
CA VAL A 291 6.67 12.40 -5.77
C VAL A 291 7.72 11.29 -5.66
N ILE A 292 7.62 10.25 -6.49
CA ILE A 292 8.60 9.14 -6.53
C ILE A 292 10.01 9.69 -6.78
N ALA A 293 10.17 10.54 -7.79
CA ALA A 293 11.44 11.18 -8.12
C ALA A 293 11.97 12.07 -6.98
N TRP A 294 11.09 12.86 -6.36
CA TRP A 294 11.47 13.76 -5.27
C TRP A 294 11.88 12.98 -4.01
N LEU A 295 11.17 11.91 -3.66
CA LEU A 295 11.54 11.03 -2.54
C LEU A 295 12.86 10.28 -2.81
N GLY A 296 13.29 10.14 -4.07
CA GLY A 296 14.50 9.42 -4.46
C GLY A 296 14.31 7.90 -4.48
N LEU A 297 13.09 7.49 -4.74
CA LEU A 297 12.70 6.09 -4.87
C LEU A 297 12.85 5.59 -6.31
#